data_6e658dfe9092111158aa3d943c45e144
#
_entry.id   6e658dfe9092111158aa3d943c45e144
#
_cell.length_a   1.000
_cell.length_b   1.000
_cell.length_c   1.000
_cell.angle_alpha   90.00
_cell.angle_beta   90.00
_cell.angle_gamma   90.00
#
_symmetry.space_group_name_H-M   'P 1'
#
loop_
_entity.id
_entity.type
_entity.pdbx_description
1 polymer ?
#
loop_
_entity_poly.entity_id
_entity_poly.type
_entity_poly.pdbx_seq_one_letter_code
_entity_poly.pdbx_strand_id
1 'polypeptide(L)'
;MTACEELLRFVTVDQRDPLAAPLLAELAVEYSTRYGGTLDEHRDLLVNYPAEKFSAPDGGLLIGVKAGVAVTGGAFQRYDADTAELKRIWTSSAHRRQGLAARTLAELELEIRGRGYRRIYLTTGPRQPEATGLYLSAGYQPLYDLSLSAEEIGIHPFEKDL
;
A
#
# COMPACT_ATOMS: atom_id res chain seq x y z
N MET A 1 22.91 -19.51 -8.58
CA MET A 1 22.19 -18.26 -8.40
C MET A 1 23.02 -17.27 -7.62
N THR A 2 23.18 -16.08 -8.13
CA THR A 2 23.96 -15.06 -7.44
C THR A 2 23.05 -14.27 -6.49
N ALA A 3 23.61 -13.72 -5.41
CA ALA A 3 22.86 -12.89 -4.45
C ALA A 3 22.19 -11.69 -5.11
N CYS A 4 22.66 -11.23 -6.26
CA CYS A 4 22.09 -10.13 -7.03
C CYS A 4 20.70 -10.43 -7.59
N GLU A 5 20.40 -11.68 -7.90
CA GLU A 5 19.12 -12.06 -8.49
C GLU A 5 17.99 -12.04 -7.47
N GLU A 6 18.33 -12.11 -6.18
CA GLU A 6 17.36 -12.11 -5.09
C GLU A 6 17.20 -10.74 -4.44
N LEU A 7 17.96 -9.74 -4.88
CA LEU A 7 17.90 -8.40 -4.31
C LEU A 7 16.59 -7.70 -4.68
N LEU A 8 15.87 -7.31 -3.63
CA LEU A 8 14.69 -6.47 -3.76
C LEU A 8 15.14 -5.01 -3.87
N ARG A 9 14.71 -4.34 -4.94
CA ARG A 9 14.96 -2.91 -5.16
C ARG A 9 13.64 -2.16 -5.24
N PHE A 10 13.58 -0.99 -4.61
CA PHE A 10 12.41 -0.14 -4.70
C PHE A 10 12.68 1.00 -5.69
N VAL A 11 11.72 1.22 -6.58
CA VAL A 11 11.78 2.30 -7.57
C VAL A 11 10.50 3.13 -7.48
N THR A 12 10.64 4.43 -7.69
CA THR A 12 9.49 5.33 -7.80
C THR A 12 9.01 5.33 -9.24
N VAL A 13 7.73 5.11 -9.44
CA VAL A 13 7.13 5.05 -10.78
C VAL A 13 5.83 5.85 -10.83
N ASP A 14 5.40 6.20 -12.03
CA ASP A 14 4.06 6.73 -12.27
C ASP A 14 3.04 5.57 -12.24
N GLN A 15 1.80 5.87 -11.85
CA GLN A 15 0.74 4.87 -11.83
C GLN A 15 0.51 4.20 -13.18
N ARG A 16 0.83 4.89 -14.27
CA ARG A 16 0.67 4.39 -15.64
C ARG A 16 1.86 3.58 -16.12
N ASP A 17 2.94 3.51 -15.35
CA ASP A 17 4.11 2.72 -15.69
C ASP A 17 3.77 1.23 -15.73
N PRO A 18 4.31 0.47 -16.70
CA PRO A 18 4.09 -0.99 -16.74
C PRO A 18 4.46 -1.72 -15.45
N LEU A 19 5.42 -1.24 -14.68
CA LEU A 19 5.77 -1.84 -13.38
C LEU A 19 4.65 -1.73 -12.36
N ALA A 20 3.75 -0.76 -12.49
CA ALA A 20 2.60 -0.62 -11.61
C ALA A 20 1.42 -1.51 -12.02
N ALA A 21 1.42 -2.06 -13.22
CA ALA A 21 0.29 -2.84 -13.73
C ALA A 21 -0.06 -4.05 -12.86
N PRO A 22 0.90 -4.86 -12.37
CA PRO A 22 0.56 -5.99 -11.50
C PRO A 22 -0.11 -5.56 -10.20
N LEU A 23 0.33 -4.45 -9.60
CA LEU A 23 -0.29 -3.90 -8.38
C LEU A 23 -1.75 -3.57 -8.64
N LEU A 24 -2.05 -2.82 -9.70
CA LEU A 24 -3.43 -2.44 -10.02
C LEU A 24 -4.30 -3.66 -10.32
N ALA A 25 -3.78 -4.61 -11.08
CA ALA A 25 -4.51 -5.81 -11.46
C ALA A 25 -4.84 -6.69 -10.25
N GLU A 26 -3.86 -6.95 -9.38
CA GLU A 26 -4.08 -7.82 -8.23
C GLU A 26 -4.94 -7.15 -7.15
N LEU A 27 -4.81 -5.85 -6.95
CA LEU A 27 -5.69 -5.13 -6.03
C LEU A 27 -7.14 -5.15 -6.51
N ALA A 28 -7.39 -5.03 -7.81
CA ALA A 28 -8.74 -5.14 -8.36
C ALA A 28 -9.36 -6.52 -8.08
N VAL A 29 -8.57 -7.58 -8.24
CA VAL A 29 -9.00 -8.95 -7.91
C VAL A 29 -9.31 -9.06 -6.42
N GLU A 30 -8.43 -8.58 -5.55
CA GLU A 30 -8.62 -8.65 -4.10
C GLU A 30 -9.89 -7.94 -3.67
N TYR A 31 -10.11 -6.71 -4.14
CA TYR A 31 -11.26 -5.92 -3.74
C TYR A 31 -12.57 -6.51 -4.26
N SER A 32 -12.61 -6.99 -5.50
CA SER A 32 -13.81 -7.64 -6.04
C SER A 32 -14.14 -8.93 -5.29
N THR A 33 -13.12 -9.69 -4.91
CA THR A 33 -13.29 -10.94 -4.16
C THR A 33 -13.78 -10.69 -2.74
N ARG A 34 -13.25 -9.68 -2.05
CA ARG A 34 -13.54 -9.43 -0.63
C ARG A 34 -14.78 -8.57 -0.39
N TYR A 35 -15.05 -7.63 -1.30
CA TYR A 35 -16.11 -6.62 -1.08
C TYR A 35 -17.22 -6.67 -2.11
N GLY A 36 -17.14 -7.57 -3.10
CA GLY A 36 -18.13 -7.67 -4.15
C GLY A 36 -17.90 -6.65 -5.27
N GLY A 37 -18.86 -6.56 -6.19
CA GLY A 37 -18.70 -5.82 -7.42
C GLY A 37 -17.94 -6.60 -8.47
N THR A 38 -17.81 -6.05 -9.66
CA THR A 38 -17.10 -6.72 -10.75
C THR A 38 -15.62 -6.34 -10.75
N LEU A 39 -14.80 -7.20 -11.36
CA LEU A 39 -13.39 -6.94 -11.55
C LEU A 39 -13.17 -5.66 -12.35
N ASP A 40 -13.97 -5.43 -13.40
CA ASP A 40 -13.85 -4.24 -14.24
C ASP A 40 -14.17 -2.96 -13.48
N GLU A 41 -15.19 -2.97 -12.62
CA GLU A 41 -15.53 -1.82 -11.78
C GLU A 41 -14.36 -1.44 -10.87
N HIS A 42 -13.76 -2.41 -10.19
CA HIS A 42 -12.62 -2.16 -9.31
C HIS A 42 -11.38 -1.71 -10.07
N ARG A 43 -11.13 -2.34 -11.24
CA ARG A 43 -10.03 -1.92 -12.10
C ARG A 43 -10.18 -0.47 -12.52
N ASP A 44 -11.38 -0.08 -12.97
CA ASP A 44 -11.65 1.28 -13.44
C ASP A 44 -11.45 2.31 -12.32
N LEU A 45 -11.91 2.00 -11.12
CA LEU A 45 -11.69 2.88 -9.96
C LEU A 45 -10.20 3.09 -9.66
N LEU A 46 -9.41 2.04 -9.76
CA LEU A 46 -7.96 2.12 -9.49
C LEU A 46 -7.23 2.85 -10.61
N VAL A 47 -7.53 2.53 -11.87
CA VAL A 47 -6.83 3.09 -13.03
C VAL A 47 -7.19 4.56 -13.25
N ASN A 48 -8.45 4.92 -13.00
CA ASN A 48 -8.95 6.29 -13.21
C ASN A 48 -8.67 7.22 -12.04
N TYR A 49 -8.13 6.71 -10.93
CA TYR A 49 -7.70 7.55 -9.82
C TYR A 49 -6.58 8.49 -10.31
N PRO A 50 -6.63 9.79 -9.98
CA PRO A 50 -5.66 10.76 -10.53
C PRO A 50 -4.22 10.37 -10.21
N ALA A 51 -3.43 10.08 -11.24
CA ALA A 51 -2.03 9.68 -11.11
C ALA A 51 -1.19 10.76 -10.42
N GLU A 52 -1.56 12.02 -10.56
CA GLU A 52 -0.87 13.16 -9.95
C GLU A 52 -0.84 13.09 -8.43
N LYS A 53 -1.84 12.48 -7.82
CA LYS A 53 -1.88 12.35 -6.36
C LYS A 53 -0.78 11.46 -5.82
N PHE A 54 -0.28 10.53 -6.64
CA PHE A 54 0.83 9.64 -6.29
C PHE A 54 2.14 10.06 -6.96
N SER A 55 2.30 11.35 -7.18
CA SER A 55 3.48 11.91 -7.85
C SER A 55 4.12 12.99 -6.98
N ALA A 56 5.42 13.22 -7.22
CA ALA A 56 6.14 14.30 -6.55
C ALA A 56 5.48 15.66 -6.84
N PRO A 57 5.56 16.63 -5.93
CA PRO A 57 6.31 16.57 -4.66
C PRO A 57 5.55 15.91 -3.50
N ASP A 58 4.22 15.86 -3.56
CA ASP A 58 3.38 15.54 -2.40
C ASP A 58 3.15 14.05 -2.22
N GLY A 59 3.18 13.28 -3.30
CA GLY A 59 2.89 11.86 -3.27
C GLY A 59 3.95 11.03 -3.98
N GLY A 60 3.76 9.72 -3.96
CA GLY A 60 4.63 8.77 -4.62
C GLY A 60 4.02 7.39 -4.74
N LEU A 61 4.56 6.62 -5.68
CA LEU A 61 4.23 5.21 -5.84
C LEU A 61 5.56 4.45 -5.93
N LEU A 62 5.77 3.54 -4.99
CA LEU A 62 6.96 2.71 -4.94
C LEU A 62 6.61 1.29 -5.37
N ILE A 63 7.46 0.74 -6.22
CA ILE A 63 7.36 -0.67 -6.63
C ILE A 63 8.65 -1.37 -6.23
N GLY A 64 8.53 -2.47 -5.51
CA GLY A 64 9.62 -3.35 -5.20
C GLY A 64 9.81 -4.36 -6.32
N VAL A 65 11.01 -4.38 -6.88
CA VAL A 65 11.37 -5.21 -8.04
C VAL A 65 12.39 -6.26 -7.61
N LYS A 66 12.12 -7.50 -7.97
CA LYS A 66 13.00 -8.63 -7.68
C LYS A 66 13.21 -9.40 -8.98
N ALA A 67 14.47 -9.54 -9.40
CA ALA A 67 14.82 -10.20 -10.67
C ALA A 67 14.03 -9.61 -11.87
N GLY A 68 13.87 -8.27 -11.91
CA GLY A 68 13.16 -7.60 -12.99
C GLY A 68 11.64 -7.63 -12.92
N VAL A 69 11.07 -8.23 -11.88
CA VAL A 69 9.62 -8.42 -11.74
C VAL A 69 9.10 -7.61 -10.55
N ALA A 70 8.00 -6.88 -10.76
CA ALA A 70 7.30 -6.18 -9.68
C ALA A 70 6.66 -7.20 -8.75
N VAL A 71 7.04 -7.19 -7.47
CA VAL A 71 6.57 -8.18 -6.48
C VAL A 71 5.87 -7.56 -5.28
N THR A 72 6.03 -6.27 -5.06
CA THR A 72 5.41 -5.55 -3.95
C THR A 72 5.35 -4.06 -4.28
N GLY A 73 4.55 -3.31 -3.56
CA GLY A 73 4.49 -1.87 -3.75
C GLY A 73 3.48 -1.21 -2.84
N GLY A 74 3.41 0.11 -2.97
CA GLY A 74 2.47 0.93 -2.25
C GLY A 74 2.60 2.38 -2.65
N ALA A 75 1.59 3.15 -2.30
CA ALA A 75 1.51 4.55 -2.67
C ALA A 75 1.22 5.42 -1.45
N PHE A 76 1.52 6.70 -1.58
CA PHE A 76 1.09 7.70 -0.62
C PHE A 76 0.71 8.98 -1.33
N GLN A 77 -0.15 9.72 -0.70
CA GLN A 77 -0.60 11.04 -1.17
C GLN A 77 -0.68 12.00 0.02
N ARG A 78 -0.79 13.28 -0.27
CA ARG A 78 -0.99 14.28 0.77
C ARG A 78 -2.37 14.11 1.40
N TYR A 79 -2.40 14.07 2.73
CA TYR A 79 -3.64 14.11 3.52
C TYR A 79 -3.84 15.51 4.08
N ASP A 80 -2.81 16.07 4.74
CA ASP A 80 -2.74 17.46 5.18
C ASP A 80 -1.30 17.93 5.15
N ALA A 81 -1.01 19.10 5.70
CA ALA A 81 0.33 19.71 5.66
C ALA A 81 1.41 18.84 6.28
N ASP A 82 1.08 18.06 7.31
CA ASP A 82 2.02 17.25 8.06
C ASP A 82 1.84 15.74 7.88
N THR A 83 0.77 15.32 7.22
CA THR A 83 0.36 13.92 7.17
C THR A 83 0.27 13.41 5.74
N ALA A 84 0.91 12.27 5.48
CA ALA A 84 0.72 11.52 4.25
C ALA A 84 -0.28 10.39 4.48
N GLU A 85 -1.09 10.10 3.48
CA GLU A 85 -2.00 8.96 3.50
C GLU A 85 -1.43 7.81 2.68
N LEU A 86 -1.25 6.65 3.31
CA LEU A 86 -0.86 5.42 2.63
C LEU A 86 -2.03 4.82 1.88
N LYS A 87 -1.76 4.35 0.67
CA LYS A 87 -2.72 3.66 -0.18
C LYS A 87 -2.04 2.55 -0.96
N ARG A 88 -2.82 1.55 -1.36
CA ARG A 88 -2.40 0.55 -2.34
C ARG A 88 -1.20 -0.28 -1.93
N ILE A 89 -1.12 -0.63 -0.65
CA ILE A 89 -0.11 -1.60 -0.18
C ILE A 89 -0.44 -2.95 -0.82
N TRP A 90 0.55 -3.51 -1.52
CA TRP A 90 0.36 -4.72 -2.30
C TRP A 90 1.59 -5.63 -2.23
N THR A 91 1.35 -6.91 -2.11
CA THR A 91 2.36 -7.96 -2.31
C THR A 91 1.81 -8.97 -3.29
N SER A 92 2.61 -9.31 -4.31
CA SER A 92 2.24 -10.31 -5.31
C SER A 92 1.81 -11.61 -4.65
N SER A 93 0.73 -12.21 -5.15
CA SER A 93 0.20 -13.48 -4.63
C SER A 93 1.24 -14.60 -4.66
N ALA A 94 2.16 -14.56 -5.62
CA ALA A 94 3.24 -15.53 -5.76
C ALA A 94 4.39 -15.31 -4.77
N HIS A 95 4.41 -14.20 -4.05
CA HIS A 95 5.54 -13.79 -3.20
C HIS A 95 5.14 -13.49 -1.76
N ARG A 96 4.00 -14.02 -1.31
CA ARG A 96 3.52 -13.82 0.06
C ARG A 96 4.35 -14.60 1.07
N ARG A 97 4.27 -14.19 2.35
CA ARG A 97 4.98 -14.81 3.49
C ARG A 97 6.50 -14.70 3.39
N GLN A 98 7.01 -13.66 2.71
CA GLN A 98 8.43 -13.38 2.59
C GLN A 98 8.83 -12.06 3.29
N GLY A 99 7.92 -11.45 4.03
CA GLY A 99 8.17 -10.19 4.71
C GLY A 99 8.20 -8.97 3.78
N LEU A 100 7.71 -9.09 2.55
CA LEU A 100 7.77 -8.02 1.56
C LEU A 100 6.89 -6.82 1.95
N ALA A 101 5.72 -7.07 2.51
CA ALA A 101 4.82 -5.99 2.94
C ALA A 101 5.47 -5.11 4.02
N ALA A 102 6.13 -5.73 5.00
CA ALA A 102 6.83 -4.99 6.05
C ALA A 102 8.00 -4.18 5.48
N ARG A 103 8.75 -4.73 4.54
CA ARG A 103 9.83 -4.02 3.86
C ARG A 103 9.31 -2.86 3.04
N THR A 104 8.23 -3.07 2.31
CA THR A 104 7.58 -2.02 1.51
C THR A 104 7.13 -0.87 2.40
N LEU A 105 6.51 -1.21 3.53
CA LEU A 105 6.05 -0.21 4.48
C LEU A 105 7.22 0.61 5.03
N ALA A 106 8.33 -0.05 5.38
CA ALA A 106 9.53 0.64 5.85
C ALA A 106 10.11 1.58 4.78
N GLU A 107 10.15 1.16 3.53
CA GLU A 107 10.62 2.01 2.42
C GLU A 107 9.70 3.20 2.17
N LEU A 108 8.40 2.99 2.24
CA LEU A 108 7.42 4.07 2.13
C LEU A 108 7.58 5.08 3.27
N GLU A 109 7.79 4.61 4.49
CA GLU A 109 8.02 5.49 5.64
C GLU A 109 9.27 6.35 5.47
N LEU A 110 10.34 5.77 4.95
CA LEU A 110 11.56 6.53 4.64
C LEU A 110 11.30 7.61 3.58
N GLU A 111 10.62 7.25 2.51
CA GLU A 111 10.30 8.19 1.43
C GLU A 111 9.39 9.32 1.94
N ILE A 112 8.37 8.98 2.69
CA ILE A 112 7.41 9.93 3.26
C ILE A 112 8.12 10.90 4.21
N ARG A 113 8.99 10.38 5.08
CA ARG A 113 9.78 11.23 5.97
C ARG A 113 10.68 12.17 5.17
N GLY A 114 11.30 11.69 4.09
CA GLY A 114 12.14 12.49 3.21
C GLY A 114 11.38 13.59 2.49
N ARG A 115 10.07 13.46 2.32
CA ARG A 115 9.20 14.50 1.73
C ARG A 115 8.75 15.54 2.76
N GLY A 116 9.13 15.38 4.04
CA GLY A 116 8.84 16.36 5.10
C GLY A 116 7.58 16.08 5.92
N TYR A 117 6.92 14.96 5.68
CA TYR A 117 5.75 14.57 6.48
C TYR A 117 6.19 14.08 7.87
N ARG A 118 5.35 14.35 8.87
CA ARG A 118 5.59 13.96 10.27
C ARG A 118 4.70 12.83 10.74
N ARG A 119 3.67 12.50 9.97
CA ARG A 119 2.68 11.48 10.32
C ARG A 119 2.21 10.75 9.09
N ILE A 120 1.84 9.50 9.30
CA ILE A 120 1.17 8.68 8.29
C ILE A 120 -0.22 8.34 8.81
N TYR A 121 -1.21 8.47 7.94
CA TYR A 121 -2.58 8.04 8.14
C TYR A 121 -2.93 7.00 7.08
N LEU A 122 -3.77 6.04 7.44
CA LEU A 122 -4.28 5.07 6.47
C LEU A 122 -5.62 4.49 6.94
N THR A 123 -6.36 3.94 6.01
CA THR A 123 -7.54 3.12 6.30
C THR A 123 -7.41 1.79 5.61
N THR A 124 -7.98 0.74 6.23
CA THR A 124 -8.13 -0.57 5.61
C THR A 124 -9.53 -1.09 5.88
N GLY A 125 -9.98 -2.04 5.07
CA GLY A 125 -11.34 -2.55 5.15
C GLY A 125 -11.50 -3.66 6.19
N PRO A 126 -12.76 -3.96 6.57
CA PRO A 126 -13.06 -4.95 7.62
C PRO A 126 -12.73 -6.39 7.21
N ARG A 127 -12.51 -6.64 5.93
CA ARG A 127 -12.23 -7.98 5.39
C ARG A 127 -10.77 -8.16 4.99
N GLN A 128 -9.88 -7.35 5.58
CA GLN A 128 -8.44 -7.40 5.32
C GLN A 128 -7.66 -7.58 6.63
N PRO A 129 -7.84 -8.71 7.34
CA PRO A 129 -7.20 -8.92 8.64
C PRO A 129 -5.67 -8.97 8.55
N GLU A 130 -5.10 -9.39 7.42
CA GLU A 130 -3.65 -9.40 7.19
C GLU A 130 -3.08 -7.98 7.21
N ALA A 131 -3.81 -7.04 6.62
CA ALA A 131 -3.39 -5.63 6.60
C ALA A 131 -3.42 -5.05 8.02
N THR A 132 -4.49 -5.32 8.77
CA THR A 132 -4.59 -4.90 10.17
C THR A 132 -3.41 -5.41 10.99
N GLY A 133 -3.07 -6.69 10.85
CA GLY A 133 -1.93 -7.30 11.53
C GLY A 133 -0.61 -6.64 11.15
N LEU A 134 -0.41 -6.34 9.87
CA LEU A 134 0.78 -5.66 9.38
C LEU A 134 0.95 -4.29 10.05
N TYR A 135 -0.10 -3.47 10.06
CA TYR A 135 0.00 -2.12 10.62
C TYR A 135 0.21 -2.13 12.12
N LEU A 136 -0.47 -2.99 12.85
CA LEU A 136 -0.25 -3.14 14.29
C LEU A 136 1.19 -3.55 14.58
N SER A 137 1.73 -4.53 13.83
CA SER A 137 3.12 -4.98 13.99
C SER A 137 4.14 -3.90 13.66
N ALA A 138 3.80 -3.00 12.74
CA ALA A 138 4.68 -1.92 12.33
C ALA A 138 4.63 -0.68 13.24
N GLY A 139 3.83 -0.74 14.31
CA GLY A 139 3.74 0.33 15.29
C GLY A 139 2.68 1.38 14.97
N TYR A 140 1.76 1.09 14.07
CA TYR A 140 0.63 1.97 13.79
C TYR A 140 -0.40 1.88 14.90
N GLN A 141 -0.94 3.02 15.28
CA GLN A 141 -1.92 3.14 16.32
C GLN A 141 -3.33 3.03 15.72
N PRO A 142 -4.15 2.06 16.16
CA PRO A 142 -5.51 1.96 15.69
C PRO A 142 -6.36 3.10 16.24
N LEU A 143 -7.18 3.69 15.38
CA LEU A 143 -8.09 4.79 15.72
C LEU A 143 -9.52 4.28 15.83
N TYR A 144 -9.70 3.07 16.34
CA TYR A 144 -10.99 2.42 16.52
C TYR A 144 -10.99 1.57 17.79
N ASP A 145 -12.17 1.17 18.23
CA ASP A 145 -12.34 0.36 19.44
C ASP A 145 -11.98 -1.11 19.13
N LEU A 146 -10.88 -1.59 19.72
CA LEU A 146 -10.38 -2.95 19.53
C LEU A 146 -11.31 -4.03 20.09
N SER A 147 -12.26 -3.65 20.93
CA SER A 147 -13.23 -4.62 21.50
C SER A 147 -14.37 -4.97 20.55
N LEU A 148 -14.55 -4.18 19.49
CA LEU A 148 -15.59 -4.41 18.49
C LEU A 148 -15.13 -5.41 17.42
N SER A 149 -16.09 -6.09 16.77
CA SER A 149 -15.79 -6.95 15.65
C SER A 149 -15.39 -6.14 14.42
N ALA A 150 -14.69 -6.76 13.48
CA ALA A 150 -14.25 -6.09 12.26
C ALA A 150 -15.43 -5.48 11.49
N GLU A 151 -16.55 -6.22 11.39
CA GLU A 151 -17.73 -5.74 10.66
C GLU A 151 -18.42 -4.57 11.38
N GLU A 152 -18.41 -4.57 12.71
CA GLU A 152 -18.96 -3.46 13.52
C GLU A 152 -18.14 -2.18 13.34
N ILE A 153 -16.82 -2.31 13.25
CA ILE A 153 -15.92 -1.17 13.03
C ILE A 153 -16.10 -0.60 11.62
N GLY A 154 -16.27 -1.49 10.62
CA GLY A 154 -16.28 -1.10 9.23
C GLY A 154 -14.88 -0.71 8.75
N ILE A 155 -14.68 0.53 8.31
CA ILE A 155 -13.37 1.01 7.89
C ILE A 155 -12.48 1.18 9.12
N HIS A 156 -11.25 0.65 9.03
CA HIS A 156 -10.27 0.64 10.11
C HIS A 156 -9.22 1.71 9.89
N PRO A 157 -9.27 2.86 10.60
CA PRO A 157 -8.22 3.89 10.47
C PRO A 157 -7.05 3.62 11.41
N PHE A 158 -5.87 4.00 10.94
CA PHE A 158 -4.61 3.92 11.69
C PHE A 158 -3.79 5.19 11.49
N GLU A 159 -2.93 5.48 12.45
CA GLU A 159 -1.92 6.53 12.28
C GLU A 159 -0.60 6.14 12.93
N LYS A 160 0.47 6.76 12.47
CA LYS A 160 1.82 6.60 13.04
C LYS A 160 2.56 7.91 12.95
N ASP A 161 3.12 8.37 14.07
CA ASP A 161 4.04 9.50 14.08
C ASP A 161 5.43 9.03 13.62
N LEU A 162 6.06 9.84 12.78
CA LEU A 162 7.36 9.52 12.22
C LEU A 162 8.51 10.17 13.00
#